data_622f0640cadd719cb5bbadf616c26e8e
#
_entry.id   622f0640cadd719cb5bbadf616c26e8e
#
_cell.length_a   1.000
_cell.length_b   1.000
_cell.length_c   1.000
_cell.angle_alpha   90.00
_cell.angle_beta   90.00
_cell.angle_gamma   90.00
#
_symmetry.space_group_name_H-M   'P 1'
#
loop_
_entity.id
_entity.type
_entity.pdbx_description
1 polymer ?
#
loop_
_entity_poly.entity_id
_entity_poly.type
_entity_poly.pdbx_seq_one_letter_code
_entity_poly.pdbx_strand_id
1 'polypeptide(L)'
;ETIEPLFFDADSDGDLDLYTANGGIEFSKFIPYLSDKLYFNDGNGNFTESKLELPTNSIFFNSSTVEASDIDKDGDMDLFIGERLISDSYGVPGSGVILLNNGKGSFKDVTSLNAPELKNIGMITDAIFVDIDNDNDEDLIVIGEFMGINIFFNEKGLFKLSKSELSNYKGWWQSIQSGDFNGDGLLDLVVGNHGLNSRFSASKEFPIRLYVNDFDINDQLDPVLTFKRENGKFYPYDLRHNLIDQMKPLKKVFPDYRSFRSASIEDMFSSDQLDNSLKIDVNILSSSIFINKGNGKFDFHELPQKAQFSPVYSLFLKDFDLDGDLD
;
A
#
# COMPACT_ATOMS: atom_id res chain seq x y z
N GLU A 1 17.11 -0.74 4.51
CA GLU A 1 16.98 0.49 3.71
C GLU A 1 15.84 1.33 4.30
N THR A 2 16.06 2.63 4.53
CA THR A 2 14.98 3.54 4.93
C THR A 2 14.09 3.77 3.73
N ILE A 3 12.81 3.44 3.88
CA ILE A 3 11.79 3.61 2.83
C ILE A 3 11.13 4.97 3.01
N GLU A 4 10.75 5.30 4.26
CA GLU A 4 10.10 6.56 4.56
C GLU A 4 10.62 7.16 5.88
N PRO A 5 11.05 8.43 5.90
CA PRO A 5 11.33 9.21 7.10
C PRO A 5 10.11 10.05 7.48
N LEU A 6 9.78 10.11 8.76
CA LEU A 6 8.73 10.96 9.31
C LEU A 6 9.30 11.85 10.42
N PHE A 7 9.01 13.15 10.33
CA PHE A 7 9.33 14.10 11.39
C PHE A 7 8.07 14.47 12.18
N PHE A 8 8.09 14.24 13.49
CA PHE A 8 7.01 14.55 14.41
C PHE A 8 7.55 14.69 15.83
N ASP A 9 6.80 15.31 16.74
CA ASP A 9 7.16 15.44 18.14
C ASP A 9 6.77 14.15 18.89
N ALA A 10 7.75 13.27 19.13
CA ALA A 10 7.50 11.94 19.70
C ALA A 10 7.49 11.93 21.23
N ASP A 11 8.12 12.90 21.89
CA ASP A 11 8.24 12.93 23.36
C ASP A 11 7.61 14.19 24.00
N SER A 12 6.88 14.96 23.20
CA SER A 12 6.10 16.13 23.60
C SER A 12 6.94 17.26 24.18
N ASP A 13 8.20 17.40 23.70
CA ASP A 13 9.11 18.45 24.13
C ASP A 13 9.10 19.71 23.23
N GLY A 14 8.38 19.64 22.09
CA GLY A 14 8.17 20.71 21.13
C GLY A 14 9.17 20.74 19.98
N ASP A 15 10.11 19.80 19.92
CA ASP A 15 11.06 19.61 18.84
C ASP A 15 10.62 18.46 17.92
N LEU A 16 10.97 18.53 16.63
CA LEU A 16 10.65 17.43 15.71
C LEU A 16 11.70 16.32 15.79
N ASP A 17 11.27 15.15 16.20
CA ASP A 17 12.01 13.90 16.20
C ASP A 17 11.93 13.22 14.82
N LEU A 18 12.75 12.19 14.61
CA LEU A 18 12.79 11.45 13.35
C LEU A 18 12.48 9.97 13.57
N TYR A 19 11.41 9.50 12.96
CA TYR A 19 11.16 8.08 12.76
C TYR A 19 11.62 7.64 11.36
N THR A 20 12.24 6.48 11.25
CA THR A 20 12.58 5.88 9.96
C THR A 20 11.91 4.52 9.81
N ALA A 21 10.94 4.45 8.89
CA ALA A 21 10.36 3.19 8.46
C ALA A 21 11.38 2.47 7.56
N ASN A 22 11.78 1.27 7.96
CA ASN A 22 12.79 0.50 7.27
C ASN A 22 12.21 -0.80 6.70
N GLY A 23 12.50 -1.05 5.44
CA GLY A 23 11.98 -2.20 4.72
C GLY A 23 12.83 -2.54 3.51
N GLY A 24 12.35 -3.48 2.71
CA GLY A 24 12.96 -3.88 1.44
C GLY A 24 12.97 -5.39 1.25
N ILE A 25 13.29 -5.80 0.02
CA ILE A 25 13.32 -7.20 -0.40
C ILE A 25 14.74 -7.76 -0.54
N GLU A 26 15.76 -6.93 -0.36
CA GLU A 26 17.16 -7.31 -0.57
C GLU A 26 17.73 -8.14 0.59
N PHE A 27 17.00 -8.20 1.70
CA PHE A 27 17.42 -8.88 2.91
C PHE A 27 16.38 -9.92 3.36
N SER A 28 16.87 -11.01 3.97
CA SER A 28 15.97 -11.99 4.60
C SER A 28 15.27 -11.40 5.81
N LYS A 29 14.08 -11.93 6.14
CA LYS A 29 13.13 -11.44 7.15
C LYS A 29 13.72 -11.14 8.55
N PHE A 30 14.84 -11.75 8.93
CA PHE A 30 15.37 -11.68 10.30
C PHE A 30 16.64 -10.84 10.43
N ILE A 31 16.84 -9.86 9.57
CA ILE A 31 18.05 -9.04 9.59
C ILE A 31 17.78 -7.71 10.29
N PRO A 32 18.63 -7.27 11.25
CA PRO A 32 18.47 -6.01 11.98
C PRO A 32 18.43 -4.75 11.12
N TYR A 33 18.86 -4.83 9.86
CA TYR A 33 18.83 -3.69 8.91
C TYR A 33 17.42 -3.32 8.43
N LEU A 34 16.41 -4.16 8.71
CA LEU A 34 14.99 -3.86 8.44
C LEU A 34 14.28 -3.29 9.67
N SER A 35 14.98 -3.12 10.80
CA SER A 35 14.39 -2.56 12.00
C SER A 35 14.15 -1.08 11.86
N ASP A 36 12.95 -0.63 12.21
CA ASP A 36 12.61 0.77 12.31
C ASP A 36 13.42 1.46 13.41
N LYS A 37 13.60 2.76 13.29
CA LYS A 37 14.35 3.54 14.26
C LYS A 37 13.66 4.86 14.59
N LEU A 38 13.75 5.23 15.84
CA LEU A 38 13.36 6.55 16.35
C LEU A 38 14.61 7.30 16.83
N TYR A 39 14.73 8.55 16.47
CA TYR A 39 15.79 9.44 16.88
C TYR A 39 15.20 10.68 17.54
N PHE A 40 15.56 10.94 18.78
CA PHE A 40 15.19 12.17 19.49
C PHE A 40 16.08 13.33 19.09
N ASN A 41 15.47 14.48 18.82
CA ASN A 41 16.13 15.75 18.59
C ASN A 41 16.36 16.46 19.93
N ASP A 42 17.37 17.31 20.03
CA ASP A 42 17.66 18.13 21.20
C ASP A 42 17.29 19.61 20.98
N GLY A 43 16.49 19.93 19.96
CA GLY A 43 16.10 21.27 19.54
C GLY A 43 17.22 22.09 18.87
N ASN A 44 18.40 21.51 18.71
CA ASN A 44 19.55 22.14 18.04
C ASN A 44 19.93 21.37 16.76
N GLY A 45 19.12 20.39 16.34
CA GLY A 45 19.36 19.56 15.18
C GLY A 45 20.34 18.41 15.43
N ASN A 46 20.59 18.03 16.68
CA ASN A 46 21.37 16.85 17.00
C ASN A 46 20.40 15.69 17.33
N PHE A 47 20.46 14.64 16.53
CA PHE A 47 19.60 13.46 16.65
C PHE A 47 20.31 12.33 17.40
N THR A 48 19.64 11.75 18.40
CA THR A 48 20.15 10.61 19.17
C THR A 48 19.20 9.43 19.03
N GLU A 49 19.71 8.27 18.59
CA GLU A 49 18.91 7.05 18.45
C GLU A 49 18.30 6.65 19.80
N SER A 50 16.98 6.44 19.81
CA SER A 50 16.24 5.94 20.96
C SER A 50 16.69 4.54 21.34
N LYS A 51 16.74 4.28 22.65
CA LYS A 51 16.98 2.93 23.19
C LYS A 51 15.69 2.17 23.50
N LEU A 52 14.55 2.82 23.28
CA LEU A 52 13.23 2.19 23.45
C LEU A 52 13.00 1.20 22.33
N GLU A 53 12.42 0.03 22.67
CA GLU A 53 12.08 -0.98 21.69
C GLU A 53 10.80 -0.55 20.96
N LEU A 54 10.86 -0.54 19.62
CA LEU A 54 9.71 -0.29 18.79
C LEU A 54 8.94 -1.61 18.56
N PRO A 55 7.59 -1.62 18.70
CA PRO A 55 6.79 -2.84 18.53
C PRO A 55 6.97 -3.53 17.16
N THR A 56 7.18 -2.76 16.08
CA THR A 56 7.45 -3.28 14.73
C THR A 56 8.70 -4.16 14.67
N ASN A 57 9.74 -3.82 15.44
CA ASN A 57 11.00 -4.56 15.47
C ASN A 57 10.84 -5.95 16.13
N SER A 58 9.96 -6.07 17.11
CA SER A 58 9.71 -7.34 17.80
C SER A 58 9.03 -8.39 16.94
N ILE A 59 8.32 -7.97 15.88
CA ILE A 59 7.61 -8.82 14.91
C ILE A 59 8.28 -8.88 13.55
N PHE A 60 9.44 -8.24 13.39
CA PHE A 60 10.18 -8.14 12.12
C PHE A 60 9.32 -7.58 10.97
N PHE A 61 8.64 -6.49 11.25
CA PHE A 61 7.78 -5.82 10.31
C PHE A 61 8.60 -5.21 9.16
N ASN A 62 8.14 -5.35 7.93
CA ASN A 62 8.82 -4.82 6.75
C ASN A 62 8.12 -3.51 6.36
N SER A 63 8.46 -2.44 7.08
CA SER A 63 7.78 -1.15 7.00
C SER A 63 7.94 -0.50 5.64
N SER A 64 6.85 0.03 5.09
CA SER A 64 6.78 0.68 3.78
C SER A 64 6.28 2.12 3.83
N THR A 65 5.50 2.45 4.83
CA THR A 65 4.97 3.81 5.06
C THR A 65 4.76 4.02 6.55
N VAL A 66 4.84 5.28 6.99
CA VAL A 66 4.59 5.72 8.36
C VAL A 66 3.90 7.07 8.38
N GLU A 67 2.80 7.17 9.13
CA GLU A 67 2.03 8.39 9.33
C GLU A 67 1.79 8.65 10.81
N ALA A 68 1.73 9.93 11.21
CA ALA A 68 1.49 10.33 12.59
C ALA A 68 0.23 11.18 12.73
N SER A 69 -0.55 10.91 13.77
CA SER A 69 -1.74 11.66 14.18
C SER A 69 -2.01 11.45 15.66
N ASP A 70 -2.66 12.41 16.33
CA ASP A 70 -3.24 12.24 17.67
C ASP A 70 -4.58 11.51 17.53
N ILE A 71 -4.53 10.17 17.39
CA ILE A 71 -5.68 9.36 16.97
C ILE A 71 -6.72 9.13 18.07
N ASP A 72 -6.34 9.26 19.34
CA ASP A 72 -7.26 9.11 20.49
C ASP A 72 -7.51 10.41 21.25
N LYS A 73 -6.91 11.52 20.79
CA LYS A 73 -7.05 12.90 21.30
C LYS A 73 -6.54 13.07 22.73
N ASP A 74 -5.47 12.38 23.06
CA ASP A 74 -4.78 12.54 24.34
C ASP A 74 -3.67 13.60 24.31
N GLY A 75 -3.33 14.12 23.13
CA GLY A 75 -2.35 15.19 22.90
C GLY A 75 -0.99 14.68 22.48
N ASP A 76 -0.81 13.38 22.40
CA ASP A 76 0.45 12.73 21.98
C ASP A 76 0.32 12.24 20.52
N MET A 77 1.39 12.32 19.73
CA MET A 77 1.36 11.84 18.35
C MET A 77 1.56 10.32 18.29
N ASP A 78 0.59 9.64 17.75
CA ASP A 78 0.55 8.20 17.52
C ASP A 78 0.99 7.85 16.10
N LEU A 79 1.23 6.56 15.80
CA LEU A 79 1.70 6.14 14.49
C LEU A 79 0.80 5.07 13.87
N PHE A 80 0.60 5.23 12.56
CA PHE A 80 0.25 4.12 11.66
C PHE A 80 1.52 3.70 10.90
N ILE A 81 1.75 2.40 10.76
CA ILE A 81 2.85 1.85 9.96
C ILE A 81 2.28 0.76 9.04
N GLY A 82 2.57 0.86 7.74
CA GLY A 82 2.13 -0.10 6.72
C GLY A 82 3.23 -1.06 6.31
N GLU A 83 2.86 -2.30 5.96
CA GLU A 83 3.73 -3.31 5.36
C GLU A 83 3.33 -3.55 3.91
N ARG A 84 4.26 -3.33 2.96
CA ARG A 84 4.03 -3.62 1.55
C ARG A 84 4.30 -5.09 1.22
N LEU A 85 5.38 -5.64 1.76
CA LEU A 85 5.89 -6.94 1.37
C LEU A 85 6.21 -7.78 2.60
N ILE A 86 5.70 -8.98 2.63
CA ILE A 86 6.28 -10.03 3.46
C ILE A 86 7.53 -10.52 2.72
N SER A 87 8.69 -10.54 3.40
CA SER A 87 9.97 -10.92 2.78
C SER A 87 9.87 -12.23 2.00
N ASP A 88 10.42 -12.24 0.79
CA ASP A 88 10.41 -13.36 -0.16
C ASP A 88 9.01 -13.82 -0.64
N SER A 89 7.96 -12.98 -0.45
CA SER A 89 6.57 -13.39 -0.68
C SER A 89 5.76 -12.31 -1.40
N TYR A 90 6.23 -11.83 -2.57
CA TYR A 90 5.49 -10.82 -3.35
C TYR A 90 4.08 -11.30 -3.70
N GLY A 91 3.11 -10.43 -3.48
CA GLY A 91 1.69 -10.70 -3.70
C GLY A 91 0.96 -11.25 -2.47
N VAL A 92 1.66 -11.62 -1.42
CA VAL A 92 1.03 -11.97 -0.13
C VAL A 92 0.66 -10.68 0.60
N PRO A 93 -0.60 -10.54 1.07
CA PRO A 93 -1.03 -9.36 1.79
C PRO A 93 -0.19 -9.08 3.04
N GLY A 94 0.36 -7.88 3.13
CA GLY A 94 0.93 -7.32 4.34
C GLY A 94 -0.17 -6.76 5.28
N SER A 95 0.25 -6.18 6.38
CA SER A 95 -0.63 -5.64 7.41
C SER A 95 -0.31 -4.18 7.70
N GLY A 96 -1.24 -3.48 8.31
CA GLY A 96 -0.97 -2.21 8.99
C GLY A 96 -0.92 -2.42 10.50
N VAL A 97 -0.21 -1.55 11.22
CA VAL A 97 -0.19 -1.50 12.68
C VAL A 97 -0.48 -0.09 13.17
N ILE A 98 -1.22 -0.01 14.30
CA ILE A 98 -1.49 1.21 15.04
C ILE A 98 -0.69 1.15 16.34
N LEU A 99 0.14 2.16 16.55
CA LEU A 99 1.00 2.31 17.71
C LEU A 99 0.59 3.54 18.50
N LEU A 100 0.02 3.35 19.71
CA LEU A 100 -0.24 4.47 20.62
C LEU A 100 1.04 4.88 21.35
N ASN A 101 1.31 6.17 21.36
CA ASN A 101 2.38 6.81 22.11
C ASN A 101 1.95 7.04 23.57
N ASN A 102 2.86 7.38 24.41
CA ASN A 102 2.63 7.79 25.79
C ASN A 102 3.21 9.20 26.10
N GLY A 103 3.44 10.00 25.04
CA GLY A 103 4.06 11.32 25.11
C GLY A 103 5.53 11.34 25.53
N LYS A 104 6.22 10.20 25.39
CA LYS A 104 7.66 10.05 25.71
C LYS A 104 8.39 9.16 24.70
N GLY A 105 7.83 9.03 23.50
CA GLY A 105 8.40 8.20 22.44
C GLY A 105 8.33 6.70 22.73
N SER A 106 7.51 6.26 23.69
CA SER A 106 7.31 4.82 23.96
C SER A 106 5.95 4.37 23.40
N PHE A 107 5.99 3.47 22.45
CA PHE A 107 4.84 3.04 21.67
C PHE A 107 4.30 1.68 22.11
N LYS A 108 2.98 1.54 22.02
CA LYS A 108 2.26 0.29 22.28
C LYS A 108 1.43 -0.11 21.07
N ASP A 109 1.63 -1.32 20.56
CA ASP A 109 0.76 -1.89 19.51
C ASP A 109 -0.64 -2.18 20.07
N VAL A 110 -1.64 -1.54 19.48
CA VAL A 110 -3.07 -1.69 19.82
C VAL A 110 -3.88 -2.23 18.65
N THR A 111 -3.26 -2.58 17.54
CA THR A 111 -3.89 -2.97 16.28
C THR A 111 -4.96 -4.04 16.45
N SER A 112 -4.66 -5.09 17.19
CA SER A 112 -5.59 -6.22 17.37
C SER A 112 -6.89 -5.86 18.07
N LEU A 113 -6.89 -4.79 18.87
CA LEU A 113 -8.05 -4.28 19.59
C LEU A 113 -8.73 -3.14 18.85
N ASN A 114 -7.94 -2.23 18.29
CA ASN A 114 -8.42 -0.95 17.79
C ASN A 114 -8.64 -0.95 16.27
N ALA A 115 -7.94 -1.80 15.52
CA ALA A 115 -7.99 -1.84 14.05
C ALA A 115 -7.76 -3.26 13.49
N PRO A 116 -8.53 -4.28 13.92
CA PRO A 116 -8.25 -5.69 13.57
C PRO A 116 -8.31 -5.97 12.07
N GLU A 117 -9.04 -5.18 11.28
CA GLU A 117 -9.16 -5.31 9.83
C GLU A 117 -7.89 -4.86 9.07
N LEU A 118 -6.93 -4.21 9.73
CA LEU A 118 -5.62 -3.90 9.14
C LEU A 118 -4.76 -5.16 8.96
N LYS A 119 -5.11 -6.26 9.60
CA LYS A 119 -4.40 -7.53 9.43
C LYS A 119 -4.62 -8.10 8.03
N ASN A 120 -3.53 -8.34 7.32
CA ASN A 120 -3.53 -8.89 5.95
C ASN A 120 -4.41 -8.07 4.98
N ILE A 121 -4.43 -6.75 5.13
CA ILE A 121 -5.28 -5.85 4.33
C ILE A 121 -4.81 -5.79 2.86
N GLY A 122 -3.51 -5.89 2.61
CA GLY A 122 -2.94 -5.81 1.27
C GLY A 122 -1.47 -5.41 1.27
N MET A 123 -0.91 -5.15 0.09
CA MET A 123 0.47 -4.65 -0.08
C MET A 123 0.47 -3.13 0.04
N ILE A 124 0.56 -2.62 1.27
CA ILE A 124 0.43 -1.19 1.58
C ILE A 124 1.62 -0.42 1.02
N THR A 125 1.36 0.65 0.26
CA THR A 125 2.39 1.54 -0.29
C THR A 125 2.37 2.91 0.35
N ASP A 126 1.18 3.39 0.75
CA ASP A 126 1.02 4.72 1.34
C ASP A 126 -0.28 4.80 2.16
N ALA A 127 -0.36 5.77 3.05
CA ALA A 127 -1.53 6.05 3.86
C ALA A 127 -1.58 7.53 4.24
N ILE A 128 -2.73 8.01 4.67
CA ILE A 128 -2.90 9.35 5.26
C ILE A 128 -3.88 9.30 6.41
N PHE A 129 -3.70 10.20 7.40
CA PHE A 129 -4.73 10.56 8.36
C PHE A 129 -5.46 11.82 7.90
N VAL A 130 -6.79 11.78 7.87
CA VAL A 130 -7.62 12.88 7.39
C VAL A 130 -9.06 12.75 7.90
N ASP A 131 -9.67 13.82 8.36
CA ASP A 131 -11.10 13.87 8.71
C ASP A 131 -11.94 13.88 7.40
N ILE A 132 -12.24 12.68 6.87
CA ILE A 132 -12.87 12.53 5.55
C ILE A 132 -14.39 12.66 5.61
N ASP A 133 -15.00 12.54 6.79
CA ASP A 133 -16.45 12.64 6.98
C ASP A 133 -16.90 13.88 7.80
N ASN A 134 -15.93 14.73 8.20
CA ASN A 134 -16.12 15.98 8.94
C ASN A 134 -16.74 15.77 10.35
N ASP A 135 -16.33 14.71 11.04
CA ASP A 135 -16.74 14.46 12.42
C ASP A 135 -15.72 14.98 13.47
N ASN A 136 -14.60 15.54 13.01
CA ASN A 136 -13.42 16.02 13.71
C ASN A 136 -12.51 14.93 14.30
N ASP A 137 -12.72 13.66 13.99
CA ASP A 137 -11.75 12.60 14.24
C ASP A 137 -10.97 12.33 12.94
N GLU A 138 -9.64 12.22 12.99
CA GLU A 138 -8.88 11.89 11.79
C GLU A 138 -9.01 10.40 11.45
N ASP A 139 -9.57 10.12 10.27
CA ASP A 139 -9.73 8.80 9.71
C ASP A 139 -8.43 8.31 9.04
N LEU A 140 -8.24 7.02 8.97
CA LEU A 140 -7.10 6.43 8.27
C LEU A 140 -7.52 5.95 6.88
N ILE A 141 -6.83 6.45 5.84
CA ILE A 141 -6.99 5.95 4.47
C ILE A 141 -5.73 5.21 4.05
N VAL A 142 -5.89 3.96 3.60
CA VAL A 142 -4.78 3.07 3.24
C VAL A 142 -4.92 2.65 1.78
N ILE A 143 -3.82 2.77 1.04
CA ILE A 143 -3.71 2.33 -0.34
C ILE A 143 -2.53 1.37 -0.55
N GLY A 144 -2.51 0.71 -1.70
CA GLY A 144 -1.39 -0.17 -2.04
C GLY A 144 -1.53 -0.90 -3.36
N GLU A 145 -0.59 -1.81 -3.61
CA GLU A 145 -0.57 -2.60 -4.84
C GLU A 145 -1.65 -3.69 -4.81
N PHE A 146 -2.39 -3.84 -5.90
CA PHE A 146 -3.46 -4.83 -6.09
C PHE A 146 -4.58 -4.74 -5.05
N MET A 147 -4.78 -3.58 -4.46
CA MET A 147 -5.84 -3.38 -3.46
C MET A 147 -6.68 -2.15 -3.77
N GLY A 148 -7.85 -2.05 -3.16
CA GLY A 148 -8.71 -0.87 -3.22
C GLY A 148 -8.19 0.27 -2.35
N ILE A 149 -8.84 1.43 -2.42
CA ILE A 149 -8.64 2.51 -1.47
C ILE A 149 -9.52 2.17 -0.26
N ASN A 150 -8.91 1.97 0.90
CA ASN A 150 -9.58 1.53 2.11
C ASN A 150 -9.65 2.65 3.13
N ILE A 151 -10.85 3.03 3.54
CA ILE A 151 -11.11 4.04 4.57
C ILE A 151 -11.44 3.33 5.87
N PHE A 152 -10.76 3.69 6.94
CA PHE A 152 -11.05 3.26 8.29
C PHE A 152 -11.52 4.47 9.09
N PHE A 153 -12.82 4.53 9.38
CA PHE A 153 -13.37 5.57 10.23
C PHE A 153 -12.87 5.42 11.66
N ASN A 154 -12.43 6.52 12.22
CA ASN A 154 -11.94 6.61 13.59
C ASN A 154 -13.08 7.04 14.54
N GLU A 155 -13.25 6.31 15.62
CA GLU A 155 -14.08 6.69 16.74
C GLU A 155 -13.21 6.69 18.01
N LYS A 156 -12.48 7.79 18.26
CA LYS A 156 -11.61 7.95 19.44
C LYS A 156 -10.57 6.82 19.58
N GLY A 157 -9.79 6.62 18.55
CA GLY A 157 -8.74 5.59 18.49
C GLY A 157 -9.24 4.20 18.11
N LEU A 158 -10.54 4.01 17.84
CA LEU A 158 -11.12 2.76 17.35
C LEU A 158 -11.41 2.87 15.86
N PHE A 159 -10.68 2.15 15.05
CA PHE A 159 -10.80 2.18 13.59
C PHE A 159 -11.73 1.08 13.07
N LYS A 160 -12.62 1.45 12.15
CA LYS A 160 -13.55 0.54 11.53
C LYS A 160 -13.52 0.66 10.00
N LEU A 161 -13.22 -0.44 9.33
CA LEU A 161 -13.18 -0.48 7.88
C LEU A 161 -14.56 -0.11 7.28
N SER A 162 -14.53 0.92 6.42
CA SER A 162 -15.70 1.37 5.67
C SER A 162 -16.04 0.40 4.53
N LYS A 163 -17.34 0.30 4.24
CA LYS A 163 -17.84 -0.38 3.02
C LYS A 163 -17.97 0.58 1.85
N SER A 164 -17.09 1.55 1.73
CA SER A 164 -17.06 2.49 0.62
C SER A 164 -16.87 1.78 -0.72
N GLU A 165 -17.46 2.35 -1.79
CA GLU A 165 -17.24 1.88 -3.16
C GLU A 165 -15.79 2.08 -3.65
N LEU A 166 -14.99 2.90 -2.96
CA LEU A 166 -13.57 3.12 -3.23
C LEU A 166 -12.76 1.81 -3.14
N SER A 167 -13.18 0.86 -2.30
CA SER A 167 -12.57 -0.47 -2.22
C SER A 167 -12.69 -1.31 -3.51
N ASN A 168 -13.57 -0.91 -4.45
CA ASN A 168 -13.72 -1.56 -5.74
C ASN A 168 -12.75 -1.04 -6.81
N TYR A 169 -12.11 0.11 -6.58
CA TYR A 169 -11.06 0.65 -7.44
C TYR A 169 -9.73 0.02 -7.06
N LYS A 170 -9.48 -1.19 -7.57
CA LYS A 170 -8.27 -1.96 -7.29
C LYS A 170 -7.15 -1.49 -8.21
N GLY A 171 -6.25 -0.70 -7.67
CA GLY A 171 -5.14 -0.09 -8.38
C GLY A 171 -3.80 -0.76 -8.13
N TRP A 172 -2.82 -0.23 -8.80
CA TRP A 172 -1.40 -0.39 -8.49
C TRP A 172 -0.93 0.94 -7.89
N TRP A 173 -1.60 1.29 -6.77
CA TRP A 173 -1.47 2.59 -6.11
C TRP A 173 -0.09 2.77 -5.51
N GLN A 174 0.42 4.01 -5.51
CA GLN A 174 1.77 4.33 -5.03
C GLN A 174 1.79 5.46 -4.00
N SER A 175 0.92 6.46 -4.15
CA SER A 175 0.89 7.63 -3.28
C SER A 175 -0.52 8.18 -3.15
N ILE A 176 -0.84 8.81 -2.02
CA ILE A 176 -2.15 9.43 -1.76
C ILE A 176 -1.97 10.77 -1.06
N GLN A 177 -2.83 11.73 -1.40
CA GLN A 177 -2.97 13.00 -0.71
C GLN A 177 -4.45 13.41 -0.66
N SER A 178 -4.78 14.33 0.25
CA SER A 178 -6.14 14.86 0.38
C SER A 178 -6.15 16.38 0.35
N GLY A 179 -7.22 16.95 -0.20
CA GLY A 179 -7.46 18.39 -0.24
C GLY A 179 -8.84 18.69 -0.79
N ASP A 180 -9.38 19.87 -0.51
CA ASP A 180 -10.62 20.34 -1.11
C ASP A 180 -10.32 20.95 -2.49
N PHE A 181 -10.48 20.15 -3.56
CA PHE A 181 -10.14 20.56 -4.93
C PHE A 181 -11.27 21.31 -5.65
N ASN A 182 -12.47 21.31 -5.09
CA ASN A 182 -13.64 21.90 -5.73
C ASN A 182 -14.26 23.06 -4.92
N GLY A 183 -13.73 23.36 -3.71
CA GLY A 183 -14.18 24.45 -2.84
C GLY A 183 -15.51 24.17 -2.16
N ASP A 184 -15.93 22.90 -2.00
CA ASP A 184 -17.19 22.54 -1.37
C ASP A 184 -17.09 22.27 0.15
N GLY A 185 -15.88 22.32 0.69
CA GLY A 185 -15.57 22.13 2.11
C GLY A 185 -15.44 20.66 2.54
N LEU A 186 -15.54 19.71 1.61
CA LEU A 186 -15.23 18.30 1.85
C LEU A 186 -13.81 17.99 1.34
N LEU A 187 -13.11 17.14 2.06
CA LEU A 187 -11.78 16.70 1.59
C LEU A 187 -11.93 15.61 0.53
N ASP A 188 -11.30 15.85 -0.62
CA ASP A 188 -11.20 14.95 -1.76
C ASP A 188 -9.89 14.14 -1.66
N LEU A 189 -9.74 13.12 -2.50
CA LEU A 189 -8.54 12.30 -2.56
C LEU A 189 -7.89 12.37 -3.94
N VAL A 190 -6.59 12.59 -4.01
CA VAL A 190 -5.79 12.38 -5.21
C VAL A 190 -4.85 11.21 -4.99
N VAL A 191 -4.83 10.27 -5.94
CA VAL A 191 -4.12 9.00 -5.77
C VAL A 191 -3.24 8.71 -6.99
N GLY A 192 -1.94 8.57 -6.74
CA GLY A 192 -0.94 8.18 -7.73
C GLY A 192 -1.00 6.69 -8.02
N ASN A 193 -0.92 6.33 -9.31
CA ASN A 193 -0.99 4.96 -9.78
C ASN A 193 0.15 4.67 -10.78
N HIS A 194 0.16 3.47 -11.34
CA HIS A 194 1.12 3.02 -12.36
C HIS A 194 1.14 3.89 -13.63
N GLY A 195 0.02 4.56 -13.94
CA GLY A 195 -0.13 5.33 -15.17
C GLY A 195 -0.53 4.46 -16.37
N LEU A 196 -0.77 5.15 -17.51
CA LEU A 196 -1.34 4.52 -18.71
C LEU A 196 -0.32 4.34 -19.85
N ASN A 197 0.93 4.78 -19.67
CA ASN A 197 1.98 4.71 -20.70
C ASN A 197 2.90 3.51 -20.48
N SER A 198 2.33 2.31 -20.44
CA SER A 198 3.08 1.07 -20.28
C SER A 198 2.48 -0.06 -21.11
N ARG A 199 3.07 -1.24 -21.05
CA ARG A 199 2.51 -2.46 -21.68
C ARG A 199 1.27 -3.01 -20.95
N PHE A 200 0.98 -2.49 -19.75
CA PHE A 200 -0.13 -2.96 -18.93
C PHE A 200 -1.41 -2.22 -19.30
N SER A 201 -2.53 -2.94 -19.27
CA SER A 201 -3.87 -2.40 -19.43
C SER A 201 -4.81 -3.14 -18.52
N ALA A 202 -5.65 -2.42 -17.79
CA ALA A 202 -6.59 -3.00 -16.84
C ALA A 202 -7.96 -2.32 -16.92
N SER A 203 -9.01 -3.10 -16.73
CA SER A 203 -10.38 -2.64 -16.54
C SER A 203 -11.15 -3.65 -15.67
N LYS A 204 -12.37 -3.30 -15.25
CA LYS A 204 -13.24 -4.23 -14.50
C LYS A 204 -13.53 -5.53 -15.29
N GLU A 205 -13.65 -5.43 -16.61
CA GLU A 205 -13.91 -6.59 -17.48
C GLU A 205 -12.63 -7.36 -17.79
N PHE A 206 -11.52 -6.66 -17.99
CA PHE A 206 -10.20 -7.19 -18.33
C PHE A 206 -9.16 -6.82 -17.27
N PRO A 207 -9.24 -7.41 -16.06
CA PRO A 207 -8.28 -7.12 -15.01
C PRO A 207 -6.89 -7.72 -15.29
N ILE A 208 -5.88 -7.09 -14.73
CA ILE A 208 -4.61 -7.74 -14.46
C ILE A 208 -4.80 -8.58 -13.20
N ARG A 209 -4.31 -9.81 -13.20
CA ARG A 209 -4.39 -10.72 -12.04
C ARG A 209 -3.01 -11.25 -11.71
N LEU A 210 -2.67 -11.20 -10.44
CA LEU A 210 -1.54 -11.89 -9.88
C LEU A 210 -2.05 -13.19 -9.23
N TYR A 211 -1.50 -14.33 -9.68
CA TYR A 211 -1.65 -15.62 -9.03
C TYR A 211 -0.42 -15.87 -8.17
N VAL A 212 -0.61 -16.30 -6.93
CA VAL A 212 0.50 -16.62 -6.02
C VAL A 212 0.25 -17.99 -5.39
N ASN A 213 1.17 -18.91 -5.61
CA ASN A 213 1.19 -20.24 -5.01
C ASN A 213 2.60 -20.81 -5.14
N ASP A 214 2.94 -21.87 -4.43
CA ASP A 214 4.09 -22.72 -4.74
C ASP A 214 3.69 -23.69 -5.87
N PHE A 215 3.88 -23.24 -7.13
CA PHE A 215 3.43 -24.00 -8.30
C PHE A 215 4.35 -25.16 -8.66
N ASP A 216 5.62 -25.14 -8.27
CA ASP A 216 6.57 -26.20 -8.59
C ASP A 216 6.98 -27.06 -7.37
N ILE A 217 6.37 -26.82 -6.21
CA ILE A 217 6.48 -27.58 -4.97
C ILE A 217 7.94 -27.56 -4.44
N ASN A 218 8.49 -26.34 -4.36
CA ASN A 218 9.87 -26.11 -3.89
C ASN A 218 9.93 -25.33 -2.57
N ASP A 219 8.79 -25.15 -1.86
CA ASP A 219 8.60 -24.37 -0.65
C ASP A 219 8.85 -22.85 -0.84
N GLN A 220 8.81 -22.36 -2.07
CA GLN A 220 8.85 -20.92 -2.40
C GLN A 220 7.59 -20.52 -3.17
N LEU A 221 7.13 -19.30 -2.94
CA LEU A 221 5.96 -18.80 -3.66
C LEU A 221 6.36 -18.29 -5.05
N ASP A 222 5.55 -18.66 -6.03
CA ASP A 222 5.67 -18.27 -7.42
C ASP A 222 4.60 -17.25 -7.79
N PRO A 223 4.88 -15.93 -7.77
CA PRO A 223 3.94 -14.94 -8.28
C PRO A 223 3.93 -14.97 -9.82
N VAL A 224 2.75 -15.12 -10.41
CA VAL A 224 2.55 -15.12 -11.87
C VAL A 224 1.57 -14.01 -12.25
N LEU A 225 2.10 -12.94 -12.85
CA LEU A 225 1.32 -11.82 -13.33
C LEU A 225 0.66 -12.15 -14.67
N THR A 226 -0.65 -11.92 -14.77
CA THR A 226 -1.46 -12.31 -15.92
C THR A 226 -2.41 -11.20 -16.37
N PHE A 227 -2.88 -11.29 -17.60
CA PHE A 227 -3.94 -10.44 -18.16
C PHE A 227 -5.06 -11.29 -18.74
N LYS A 228 -6.29 -10.81 -18.63
CA LYS A 228 -7.48 -11.48 -19.19
C LYS A 228 -7.66 -11.11 -20.64
N ARG A 229 -8.07 -12.10 -21.49
CA ARG A 229 -8.48 -11.88 -22.89
C ARG A 229 -9.99 -12.04 -23.06
N GLU A 230 -10.51 -11.67 -24.23
CA GLU A 230 -11.92 -11.77 -24.62
C GLU A 230 -12.51 -13.18 -24.47
N ASN A 231 -11.70 -14.21 -24.61
CA ASN A 231 -12.11 -15.61 -24.38
C ASN A 231 -12.28 -15.97 -22.89
N GLY A 232 -12.13 -15.01 -21.98
CA GLY A 232 -12.29 -15.16 -20.54
C GLY A 232 -11.10 -15.77 -19.81
N LYS A 233 -10.06 -16.23 -20.52
CA LYS A 233 -8.87 -16.85 -19.95
C LYS A 233 -7.78 -15.83 -19.60
N PHE A 234 -6.94 -16.20 -18.63
CA PHE A 234 -5.77 -15.42 -18.22
C PHE A 234 -4.50 -15.94 -18.88
N TYR A 235 -3.62 -15.01 -19.26
CA TYR A 235 -2.37 -15.26 -19.96
C TYR A 235 -1.22 -14.56 -19.25
N PRO A 236 -0.03 -15.18 -19.12
CA PRO A 236 1.09 -14.55 -18.42
C PRO A 236 1.62 -13.34 -19.20
N TYR A 237 2.03 -12.31 -18.46
CA TYR A 237 2.82 -11.20 -18.98
C TYR A 237 4.27 -11.59 -19.22
N ASP A 238 4.77 -12.53 -18.43
CA ASP A 238 6.15 -12.94 -18.49
C ASP A 238 6.45 -13.81 -19.70
N LEU A 239 7.67 -13.65 -20.20
CA LEU A 239 8.17 -14.48 -21.26
C LEU A 239 8.50 -15.89 -20.75
N ARG A 240 8.44 -16.86 -21.66
CA ARG A 240 8.70 -18.27 -21.36
C ARG A 240 9.99 -18.47 -20.53
N HIS A 241 11.08 -17.81 -20.88
CA HIS A 241 12.35 -18.02 -20.19
C HIS A 241 12.30 -17.53 -18.74
N ASN A 242 11.63 -16.41 -18.44
CA ASN A 242 11.47 -15.90 -17.08
C ASN A 242 10.71 -16.89 -16.20
N LEU A 243 9.55 -17.39 -16.69
CA LEU A 243 8.76 -18.37 -15.94
C LEU A 243 9.48 -19.71 -15.76
N ILE A 244 10.30 -20.14 -16.75
CA ILE A 244 11.12 -21.37 -16.61
C ILE A 244 12.28 -21.14 -15.64
N ASP A 245 12.83 -19.95 -15.57
CA ASP A 245 13.89 -19.65 -14.60
C ASP A 245 13.35 -19.66 -13.17
N GLN A 246 12.14 -19.21 -12.97
CA GLN A 246 11.42 -19.30 -11.72
C GLN A 246 10.94 -20.74 -11.41
N MET A 247 10.26 -21.39 -12.37
CA MET A 247 9.64 -22.71 -12.24
C MET A 247 10.20 -23.69 -13.27
N LYS A 248 11.26 -24.40 -12.95
CA LYS A 248 11.97 -25.33 -13.85
C LYS A 248 11.10 -26.42 -14.52
N PRO A 249 10.07 -26.99 -13.84
CA PRO A 249 9.20 -27.99 -14.43
C PRO A 249 8.47 -27.52 -15.70
N LEU A 250 8.17 -26.24 -15.85
CA LEU A 250 7.52 -25.68 -17.04
C LEU A 250 8.30 -25.90 -18.34
N LYS A 251 9.63 -26.10 -18.26
CA LYS A 251 10.46 -26.42 -19.43
C LYS A 251 10.03 -27.72 -20.13
N LYS A 252 9.51 -28.69 -19.39
CA LYS A 252 9.03 -29.97 -19.95
C LYS A 252 7.69 -29.81 -20.64
N VAL A 253 6.82 -28.94 -20.10
CA VAL A 253 5.49 -28.67 -20.64
C VAL A 253 5.59 -27.79 -21.88
N PHE A 254 6.45 -26.79 -21.84
CA PHE A 254 6.66 -25.82 -22.92
C PHE A 254 8.12 -25.87 -23.41
N PRO A 255 8.52 -26.83 -24.25
CA PRO A 255 9.89 -27.00 -24.69
C PRO A 255 10.40 -25.86 -25.57
N ASP A 256 9.51 -25.13 -26.23
CA ASP A 256 9.83 -24.01 -27.13
C ASP A 256 8.82 -22.86 -27.01
N TYR A 257 9.13 -21.72 -27.65
CA TYR A 257 8.23 -20.55 -27.67
C TYR A 257 6.94 -20.78 -28.45
N ARG A 258 6.92 -21.73 -29.40
CA ARG A 258 5.71 -22.02 -30.17
C ARG A 258 4.64 -22.64 -29.27
N SER A 259 5.03 -23.56 -28.39
CA SER A 259 4.13 -24.20 -27.42
C SER A 259 3.66 -23.22 -26.35
N PHE A 260 4.49 -22.23 -25.99
CA PHE A 260 4.19 -21.26 -24.92
C PHE A 260 3.33 -20.08 -25.36
N ARG A 261 3.47 -19.56 -26.59
CA ARG A 261 2.88 -18.29 -27.05
C ARG A 261 1.38 -18.15 -26.91
N SER A 262 0.66 -19.25 -26.86
CA SER A 262 -0.82 -19.29 -26.73
C SER A 262 -1.28 -19.97 -25.45
N ALA A 263 -0.35 -20.30 -24.56
CA ALA A 263 -0.67 -20.98 -23.31
C ALA A 263 -1.33 -20.01 -22.33
N SER A 264 -2.50 -20.38 -21.84
CA SER A 264 -3.18 -19.72 -20.74
C SER A 264 -2.66 -20.27 -19.41
N ILE A 265 -3.04 -19.62 -18.30
CA ILE A 265 -2.64 -20.08 -16.97
C ILE A 265 -3.17 -21.50 -16.68
N GLU A 266 -4.34 -21.87 -17.21
CA GLU A 266 -4.93 -23.18 -17.08
C GLU A 266 -4.21 -24.26 -17.92
N ASP A 267 -3.39 -23.85 -18.90
CA ASP A 267 -2.52 -24.76 -19.65
C ASP A 267 -1.19 -25.01 -18.93
N MET A 268 -0.87 -24.18 -17.94
CA MET A 268 0.38 -24.23 -17.17
C MET A 268 0.23 -24.99 -15.86
N PHE A 269 -0.90 -24.78 -15.17
CA PHE A 269 -1.13 -25.28 -13.82
C PHE A 269 -2.47 -26.02 -13.75
N SER A 270 -2.56 -26.99 -12.85
CA SER A 270 -3.78 -27.73 -12.59
C SER A 270 -4.87 -26.85 -11.96
N SER A 271 -6.14 -27.26 -12.11
CA SER A 271 -7.25 -26.59 -11.46
C SER A 271 -7.08 -26.49 -9.94
N ASP A 272 -6.58 -27.57 -9.32
CA ASP A 272 -6.34 -27.61 -7.88
C ASP A 272 -5.27 -26.56 -7.44
N GLN A 273 -4.17 -26.44 -8.18
CA GLN A 273 -3.16 -25.39 -7.92
C GLN A 273 -3.73 -23.99 -8.10
N LEU A 274 -4.55 -23.77 -9.14
CA LEU A 274 -5.17 -22.46 -9.38
C LEU A 274 -6.26 -22.15 -8.36
N ASP A 275 -7.04 -23.13 -7.91
CA ASP A 275 -8.09 -22.91 -6.91
C ASP A 275 -7.51 -22.59 -5.53
N ASN A 276 -6.39 -23.20 -5.18
CA ASN A 276 -5.65 -22.93 -3.94
C ASN A 276 -4.71 -21.74 -4.01
N SER A 277 -4.54 -21.09 -5.18
CA SER A 277 -3.71 -19.90 -5.29
C SER A 277 -4.41 -18.64 -4.74
N LEU A 278 -3.64 -17.75 -4.14
CA LEU A 278 -4.07 -16.39 -3.89
C LEU A 278 -4.27 -15.69 -5.25
N LYS A 279 -5.36 -14.94 -5.39
CA LYS A 279 -5.72 -14.19 -6.61
C LYS A 279 -6.04 -12.76 -6.24
N ILE A 280 -5.21 -11.83 -6.68
CA ILE A 280 -5.42 -10.40 -6.47
C ILE A 280 -5.44 -9.68 -7.81
N ASP A 281 -6.32 -8.70 -7.93
CA ASP A 281 -6.63 -8.05 -9.21
C ASP A 281 -6.30 -6.56 -9.18
N VAL A 282 -5.88 -6.04 -10.35
CA VAL A 282 -5.88 -4.62 -10.69
C VAL A 282 -6.91 -4.38 -11.78
N ASN A 283 -7.80 -3.42 -11.58
CA ASN A 283 -8.81 -3.02 -12.56
C ASN A 283 -8.73 -1.55 -12.98
N ILE A 284 -7.74 -0.81 -12.45
CA ILE A 284 -7.47 0.58 -12.79
C ILE A 284 -5.96 0.86 -12.68
N LEU A 285 -5.41 1.56 -13.67
CA LEU A 285 -3.99 1.96 -13.69
C LEU A 285 -3.81 3.49 -13.76
N SER A 286 -4.87 4.26 -14.05
CA SER A 286 -4.79 5.71 -14.09
C SER A 286 -4.57 6.31 -12.71
N SER A 287 -3.66 7.27 -12.59
CA SER A 287 -3.62 8.21 -11.48
C SER A 287 -4.89 9.05 -11.51
N SER A 288 -5.53 9.25 -10.37
CA SER A 288 -6.93 9.68 -10.34
C SER A 288 -7.24 10.58 -9.15
N ILE A 289 -8.29 11.37 -9.29
CA ILE A 289 -8.90 12.14 -8.22
C ILE A 289 -10.29 11.56 -7.91
N PHE A 290 -10.63 11.52 -6.64
CA PHE A 290 -11.92 11.07 -6.13
C PHE A 290 -12.57 12.21 -5.36
N ILE A 291 -13.55 12.85 -5.97
CA ILE A 291 -14.27 14.00 -5.40
C ILE A 291 -15.28 13.50 -4.39
N ASN A 292 -15.13 13.91 -3.14
CA ASN A 292 -16.02 13.55 -2.04
C ASN A 292 -17.39 14.21 -2.21
N LYS A 293 -18.47 13.44 -2.09
CA LYS A 293 -19.87 13.92 -2.15
C LYS A 293 -20.57 13.79 -0.81
N GLY A 294 -19.82 13.51 0.23
CA GLY A 294 -20.36 13.19 1.55
C GLY A 294 -21.01 11.80 1.61
N ASN A 295 -21.26 11.35 2.85
CA ASN A 295 -21.87 10.05 3.13
C ASN A 295 -21.13 8.85 2.48
N GLY A 296 -19.80 8.92 2.37
CA GLY A 296 -18.93 7.86 1.82
C GLY A 296 -19.05 7.65 0.31
N LYS A 297 -19.60 8.63 -0.43
CA LYS A 297 -19.71 8.61 -1.89
C LYS A 297 -18.64 9.48 -2.52
N PHE A 298 -18.09 9.00 -3.64
CA PHE A 298 -17.03 9.68 -4.37
C PHE A 298 -17.28 9.65 -5.87
N ASP A 299 -17.03 10.78 -6.56
CA ASP A 299 -17.02 10.84 -8.02
C ASP A 299 -15.58 10.64 -8.51
N PHE A 300 -15.40 9.66 -9.38
CA PHE A 300 -14.09 9.30 -9.96
C PHE A 300 -13.77 10.13 -11.19
N HIS A 301 -12.56 10.69 -11.25
CA HIS A 301 -11.99 11.35 -12.41
C HIS A 301 -10.53 10.94 -12.61
N GLU A 302 -10.15 10.64 -13.86
CA GLU A 302 -8.74 10.45 -14.20
C GLU A 302 -8.00 11.78 -14.21
N LEU A 303 -6.77 11.81 -13.70
CA LEU A 303 -5.89 12.95 -13.84
C LEU A 303 -5.53 13.20 -15.32
N PRO A 304 -5.10 14.43 -15.70
CA PRO A 304 -4.74 14.76 -17.06
C PRO A 304 -3.71 13.79 -17.67
N GLN A 305 -3.74 13.65 -19.00
CA GLN A 305 -2.88 12.72 -19.75
C GLN A 305 -1.39 12.78 -19.35
N LYS A 306 -0.88 13.97 -19.02
CA LYS A 306 0.53 14.13 -18.64
C LYS A 306 0.88 13.42 -17.34
N ALA A 307 -0.05 13.34 -16.40
CA ALA A 307 0.11 12.60 -15.16
C ALA A 307 0.05 11.07 -15.34
N GLN A 308 -0.32 10.59 -16.54
CA GLN A 308 -0.40 9.17 -16.88
C GLN A 308 0.85 8.61 -17.56
N PHE A 309 1.90 9.41 -17.77
CA PHE A 309 3.07 9.00 -18.56
C PHE A 309 4.05 8.09 -17.79
N SER A 310 3.98 8.10 -16.48
CA SER A 310 4.80 7.26 -15.58
C SER A 310 4.06 6.98 -14.29
N PRO A 311 4.52 5.99 -13.49
CA PRO A 311 4.05 5.83 -12.13
C PRO A 311 4.24 7.11 -11.31
N VAL A 312 3.26 7.43 -10.47
CA VAL A 312 3.28 8.61 -9.58
C VAL A 312 3.57 8.13 -8.15
N TYR A 313 4.84 8.21 -7.76
CA TYR A 313 5.34 7.74 -6.46
C TYR A 313 5.24 8.78 -5.35
N SER A 314 4.97 10.04 -5.69
CA SER A 314 4.81 11.11 -4.70
C SER A 314 3.86 12.18 -5.24
N LEU A 315 3.08 12.73 -4.33
CA LEU A 315 2.14 13.82 -4.58
C LEU A 315 2.48 14.95 -3.61
N PHE A 316 2.36 16.18 -4.06
CA PHE A 316 2.52 17.34 -3.22
C PHE A 316 1.45 18.37 -3.58
N LEU A 317 0.68 18.80 -2.62
CA LEU A 317 -0.44 19.73 -2.80
C LEU A 317 -0.09 21.07 -2.18
N LYS A 318 -0.20 22.11 -2.96
CA LYS A 318 -0.01 23.48 -2.51
C LYS A 318 -0.61 24.44 -3.55
N ASP A 319 -1.10 25.57 -3.10
CA ASP A 319 -1.39 26.74 -3.95
C ASP A 319 -0.05 27.35 -4.38
N PHE A 320 0.43 26.99 -5.59
CA PHE A 320 1.73 27.44 -6.12
C PHE A 320 1.66 28.82 -6.77
N ASP A 321 0.52 29.20 -7.34
CA ASP A 321 0.36 30.47 -8.03
C ASP A 321 -0.39 31.53 -7.22
N LEU A 322 -0.80 31.18 -5.99
CA LEU A 322 -1.45 32.03 -4.99
C LEU A 322 -2.81 32.57 -5.48
N ASP A 323 -3.56 31.76 -6.22
CA ASP A 323 -4.91 32.09 -6.68
C ASP A 323 -6.01 31.61 -5.73
N GLY A 324 -5.65 30.82 -4.71
CA GLY A 324 -6.54 30.33 -3.66
C GLY A 324 -7.00 28.88 -3.87
N ASP A 325 -6.65 28.27 -4.99
CA ASP A 325 -6.95 26.87 -5.28
C ASP A 325 -5.72 25.99 -5.03
N LEU A 326 -5.92 24.68 -4.80
CA LEU A 326 -4.84 23.72 -4.67
C LEU A 326 -4.36 23.23 -6.05
N ASP A 327 -3.02 23.29 -6.25
CA ASP A 327 -2.34 22.78 -7.43
C ASP A 327 -1.80 21.36 -7.21
#